data_7cdd9dccfa8aae4f00f2708955cac8fe
#
_entry.id   7cdd9dccfa8aae4f00f2708955cac8fe
#
_cell.length_a   1.000
_cell.length_b   1.000
_cell.length_c   1.000
_cell.angle_alpha   90.00
_cell.angle_beta   90.00
_cell.angle_gamma   90.00
#
_symmetry.space_group_name_H-M   'P 1'
#
loop_
_entity.id
_entity.type
_entity.pdbx_description
1 polymer ?
#
loop_
_entity_poly.entity_id
_entity_poly.type
_entity_poly.pdbx_seq_one_letter_code
_entity_poly.pdbx_strand_id
1 'polypeptide(L)'
;MLPYRSLRISVKGRNYLILSSGAHNSPGHQRFSVCSMMISSPLSPFHSVVRTLGISAALRGRVQERMSENGVASRGKVLTIDTMNPTVKKVEYAVRGPIVQRAVQIEKELKEGVKKPFSEVIKANIGDAHAMGQQPITFFRQVLALCSYPELLNDNSFPEDAKSRARRILKSCGGSSLGAYSASQGIDCVRQDVAGYIERRDGGVPSDPDNIYLTTGASDGIVTMLKLLVCGEGQERTGIMISIPQYPLYSAALAELGAVQINYYLNEEQCWSMDISELHRALEEARRHCNPRALCIINPGNPTGQVQSRQCIEDVIRFAAKERLFLMADEVYQDNVYAEGCEFHSFKKVLFEMGPEYSSTVELASFHSTSKCYMGECGFRGGYMEVINMDGEVKDQLSKLVSVRLCPPVPGQALMDLVVNSPQPGEPSHNSFIKERTATLGALAEKARLTEQILNTVPGISCNPVQGAMYSFPRITLPDRAIREAQEMGQAPDMFYCMKMLEETGICLVPGSGFGQKEGTYHFRMTILPSTDKLKILLEKVKEFHQQFTQQYS
;
A
#
# COMPACT_ATOMS: atom_id res chain seq x y z
N MET A 1 5.03 44.49 11.73
CA MET A 1 4.84 44.13 13.15
C MET A 1 4.15 45.29 13.85
N LEU A 2 2.89 45.13 14.16
CA LEU A 2 2.11 46.09 14.96
C LEU A 2 1.98 45.53 16.37
N PRO A 3 2.09 46.37 17.43
CA PRO A 3 2.13 45.89 18.81
C PRO A 3 0.71 45.55 19.31
N TYR A 4 0.55 44.38 19.88
CA TYR A 4 -0.64 44.01 20.64
C TYR A 4 -0.67 44.77 21.97
N ARG A 5 -1.79 45.45 22.29
CA ARG A 5 -2.07 45.95 23.63
C ARG A 5 -2.86 44.90 24.41
N SER A 6 -2.33 44.45 25.53
CA SER A 6 -3.03 43.56 26.46
C SER A 6 -3.63 44.37 27.62
N LEU A 7 -4.88 44.11 27.93
CA LEU A 7 -5.54 44.65 29.13
C LEU A 7 -5.72 43.52 30.14
N ARG A 8 -5.18 43.70 31.35
CA ARG A 8 -5.42 42.78 32.48
C ARG A 8 -6.55 43.33 33.34
N ILE A 9 -7.60 42.56 33.53
CA ILE A 9 -8.72 42.88 34.43
C ILE A 9 -8.77 41.82 35.52
N SER A 10 -8.70 42.25 36.79
CA SER A 10 -8.81 41.36 37.94
C SER A 10 -10.18 41.56 38.58
N VAL A 11 -10.99 40.50 38.64
CA VAL A 11 -12.31 40.51 39.31
C VAL A 11 -12.36 39.31 40.27
N LYS A 12 -12.50 39.62 41.56
CA LYS A 12 -12.64 38.63 42.66
C LYS A 12 -11.58 37.52 42.62
N GLY A 13 -10.26 37.89 42.52
CA GLY A 13 -9.14 36.95 42.69
C GLY A 13 -8.84 36.08 41.48
N ARG A 14 -9.44 36.35 40.31
CA ARG A 14 -9.10 35.66 39.05
C ARG A 14 -8.66 36.67 37.99
N ASN A 15 -7.51 36.40 37.37
CA ASN A 15 -6.95 37.21 36.29
C ASN A 15 -7.42 36.71 34.92
N TYR A 16 -7.89 37.60 34.09
CA TYR A 16 -8.31 37.34 32.70
C TYR A 16 -7.44 38.16 31.73
N LEU A 17 -6.98 37.53 30.68
CA LEU A 17 -6.24 38.17 29.59
C LEU A 17 -7.19 38.28 28.38
N ILE A 18 -7.46 39.52 27.91
CA ILE A 18 -8.25 39.77 26.73
C ILE A 18 -7.33 40.31 25.66
N LEU A 19 -7.24 39.62 24.54
CA LEU A 19 -6.51 40.07 23.32
C LEU A 19 -7.53 40.65 22.35
N SER A 20 -7.41 41.91 21.96
CA SER A 20 -8.24 42.53 20.92
C SER A 20 -7.39 42.79 19.68
N SER A 21 -7.86 42.30 18.52
CA SER A 21 -7.38 42.72 17.20
C SER A 21 -8.22 43.89 16.73
N GLY A 22 -7.59 45.04 16.44
CA GLY A 22 -8.27 46.22 15.95
C GLY A 22 -8.54 46.13 14.45
N ALA A 23 -9.76 46.41 14.04
CA ALA A 23 -10.08 46.77 12.68
C ALA A 23 -10.89 48.09 12.68
N HIS A 24 -10.63 48.97 11.71
CA HIS A 24 -11.06 50.37 11.64
C HIS A 24 -12.54 50.60 11.32
N ASN A 25 -13.11 51.56 12.01
CA ASN A 25 -14.10 52.60 11.71
C ASN A 25 -15.36 52.33 10.85
N SER A 26 -16.52 52.47 11.52
CA SER A 26 -17.54 53.49 11.27
C SER A 26 -18.63 53.47 12.34
N PRO A 27 -19.34 54.58 12.68
CA PRO A 27 -20.14 54.68 13.87
C PRO A 27 -21.61 54.30 13.65
N GLY A 28 -22.13 53.43 14.49
CA GLY A 28 -23.54 53.04 14.52
C GLY A 28 -23.83 52.15 15.74
N HIS A 29 -24.78 52.61 16.57
CA HIS A 29 -25.16 52.01 17.83
C HIS A 29 -25.28 50.47 17.82
N GLN A 30 -24.46 49.78 18.62
CA GLN A 30 -24.70 48.39 18.99
C GLN A 30 -25.00 48.28 20.49
N ARG A 31 -26.22 47.84 20.80
CA ARG A 31 -26.61 47.38 22.12
C ARG A 31 -26.01 45.98 22.37
N PHE A 32 -25.16 45.86 23.38
CA PHE A 32 -24.71 44.56 23.88
C PHE A 32 -25.81 43.97 24.80
N SER A 33 -26.35 42.82 24.43
CA SER A 33 -27.19 41.99 25.30
C SER A 33 -26.28 40.98 26.01
N VAL A 34 -26.13 41.14 27.33
CA VAL A 34 -25.45 40.16 28.19
C VAL A 34 -26.50 39.17 28.65
N CYS A 35 -26.48 37.97 28.12
CA CYS A 35 -27.30 36.87 28.60
C CYS A 35 -26.63 36.25 29.84
N SER A 36 -27.14 36.57 31.04
CA SER A 36 -26.70 36.01 32.30
C SER A 36 -27.57 34.76 32.58
N MET A 37 -26.97 33.55 32.40
CA MET A 37 -27.57 32.33 32.94
C MET A 37 -27.10 32.12 34.38
N MET A 38 -28.00 32.40 35.33
CA MET A 38 -27.86 31.92 36.71
C MET A 38 -28.20 30.43 36.75
N ILE A 39 -27.25 29.62 37.16
CA ILE A 39 -27.53 28.24 37.59
C ILE A 39 -27.63 28.24 39.10
N SER A 40 -28.86 28.15 39.60
CA SER A 40 -29.17 27.83 40.99
C SER A 40 -29.22 26.30 41.11
N SER A 41 -28.40 25.73 41.99
CA SER A 41 -28.55 24.35 42.44
C SER A 41 -29.65 24.22 43.48
N PRO A 42 -30.36 23.07 43.52
CA PRO A 42 -30.29 22.29 44.73
C PRO A 42 -30.05 20.79 44.49
N LEU A 43 -29.36 20.23 45.46
CA LEU A 43 -29.08 18.82 45.68
C LEU A 43 -30.37 17.98 45.76
N SER A 44 -30.42 16.87 45.03
CA SER A 44 -30.88 15.52 45.35
C SER A 44 -31.58 14.86 44.14
N PRO A 45 -31.82 13.58 44.08
CA PRO A 45 -31.11 12.42 44.60
C PRO A 45 -30.73 11.40 43.52
N PHE A 46 -29.46 11.15 43.36
CA PHE A 46 -28.94 10.14 42.41
C PHE A 46 -29.13 8.68 42.87
N HIS A 47 -29.85 8.42 44.00
CA HIS A 47 -29.97 7.07 44.57
C HIS A 47 -31.14 6.22 44.04
N SER A 48 -32.07 6.78 43.29
CA SER A 48 -33.27 6.02 42.85
C SER A 48 -33.18 5.48 41.40
N VAL A 49 -32.28 6.01 40.56
CA VAL A 49 -32.21 5.61 39.14
C VAL A 49 -31.34 4.36 38.93
N VAL A 50 -30.48 4.00 39.88
CA VAL A 50 -29.57 2.83 39.76
C VAL A 50 -30.27 1.48 39.98
N ARG A 51 -31.53 1.48 40.46
CA ARG A 51 -32.24 0.21 40.71
C ARG A 51 -33.03 -0.33 39.51
N THR A 52 -33.17 0.43 38.42
CA THR A 52 -34.04 0.03 37.29
C THR A 52 -33.28 -0.43 36.05
N LEU A 53 -31.94 -0.27 35.99
CA LEU A 53 -31.11 -0.80 34.93
C LEU A 53 -30.23 -1.90 35.52
N GLY A 54 -30.46 -3.17 35.14
CA GLY A 54 -29.73 -4.35 35.59
C GLY A 54 -28.27 -4.33 35.17
N ILE A 55 -27.47 -3.48 35.79
CA ILE A 55 -26.01 -3.39 35.54
C ILE A 55 -25.34 -4.45 36.38
N SER A 56 -24.61 -5.38 35.74
CA SER A 56 -23.91 -6.49 36.37
C SER A 56 -22.91 -6.03 37.44
N ALA A 57 -22.72 -6.85 38.49
CA ALA A 57 -21.80 -6.58 39.60
C ALA A 57 -20.36 -6.28 39.17
N ALA A 58 -19.94 -6.80 38.00
CA ALA A 58 -18.60 -6.56 37.38
C ALA A 58 -18.41 -5.10 36.92
N LEU A 59 -19.48 -4.40 36.52
CA LEU A 59 -19.39 -2.97 36.15
C LEU A 59 -19.32 -2.07 37.39
N ARG A 60 -19.90 -2.49 38.54
CA ARG A 60 -19.83 -1.71 39.80
C ARG A 60 -18.44 -1.71 40.40
N GLY A 61 -17.67 -2.80 40.31
CA GLY A 61 -16.30 -2.88 40.79
C GLY A 61 -15.33 -1.97 40.02
N ARG A 62 -15.47 -1.91 38.69
CA ARG A 62 -14.60 -1.05 37.85
C ARG A 62 -14.85 0.45 37.97
N VAL A 63 -16.02 0.88 38.38
CA VAL A 63 -16.32 2.31 38.61
C VAL A 63 -15.82 2.78 39.98
N GLN A 64 -15.75 1.89 40.96
CA GLN A 64 -15.35 2.23 42.34
C GLN A 64 -13.83 2.24 42.56
N GLU A 65 -13.05 1.47 41.77
CA GLU A 65 -11.59 1.43 41.87
C GLU A 65 -10.86 2.63 41.24
N ARG A 66 -11.56 3.58 40.60
CA ARG A 66 -10.95 4.77 39.97
C ARG A 66 -11.26 6.12 40.63
N MET A 67 -11.70 6.14 41.87
CA MET A 67 -11.74 7.39 42.65
C MET A 67 -10.38 7.59 43.34
N SER A 68 -9.54 8.44 42.75
CA SER A 68 -8.28 8.84 43.41
C SER A 68 -8.55 9.66 44.66
N GLU A 69 -7.69 9.53 45.65
CA GLU A 69 -7.77 10.18 46.98
C GLU A 69 -7.84 11.72 46.95
N ASN A 70 -7.84 12.35 45.77
CA ASN A 70 -7.86 13.82 45.61
C ASN A 70 -9.21 14.41 45.10
N GLY A 71 -10.32 13.68 45.16
CA GLY A 71 -11.66 14.23 44.90
C GLY A 71 -11.91 14.82 43.49
N VAL A 72 -11.00 14.72 42.55
CA VAL A 72 -11.20 15.09 41.16
C VAL A 72 -11.50 13.81 40.39
N ALA A 73 -12.75 13.62 40.02
CA ALA A 73 -13.16 12.53 39.12
C ALA A 73 -12.30 12.64 37.84
N SER A 74 -11.34 11.72 37.68
CA SER A 74 -10.58 11.59 36.44
C SER A 74 -11.59 11.30 35.34
N ARG A 75 -11.88 12.29 34.49
CA ARG A 75 -12.67 12.07 33.26
C ARG A 75 -11.89 11.07 32.42
N GLY A 76 -12.39 9.84 32.31
CA GLY A 76 -11.80 8.81 31.48
C GLY A 76 -11.60 9.33 30.06
N LYS A 77 -10.56 8.82 29.35
CA LYS A 77 -10.31 9.16 27.94
C LYS A 77 -11.55 8.81 27.12
N VAL A 78 -11.95 9.69 26.20
CA VAL A 78 -13.07 9.44 25.27
C VAL A 78 -12.70 8.34 24.27
N LEU A 79 -11.45 8.39 23.76
CA LEU A 79 -10.92 7.39 22.84
C LEU A 79 -10.04 6.38 23.61
N THR A 80 -10.54 5.15 23.71
CA THR A 80 -9.87 4.01 24.35
C THR A 80 -9.95 2.80 23.42
N ILE A 81 -9.25 1.72 23.77
CA ILE A 81 -9.34 0.47 23.00
C ILE A 81 -10.78 -0.06 22.92
N ASP A 82 -11.61 0.20 23.92
CA ASP A 82 -13.00 -0.27 23.97
C ASP A 82 -13.96 0.64 23.19
N THR A 83 -13.61 1.92 23.03
CA THR A 83 -14.48 2.93 22.37
C THR A 83 -14.03 3.29 20.96
N MET A 84 -12.84 2.83 20.51
CA MET A 84 -12.38 3.05 19.16
C MET A 84 -13.15 2.20 18.13
N ASN A 85 -13.06 2.60 16.86
CA ASN A 85 -13.65 1.85 15.76
C ASN A 85 -13.23 0.37 15.80
N PRO A 86 -14.18 -0.58 15.92
CA PRO A 86 -13.85 -2.01 16.05
C PRO A 86 -13.23 -2.62 14.79
N THR A 87 -13.47 -2.07 13.61
CA THR A 87 -12.85 -2.58 12.36
C THR A 87 -11.36 -2.27 12.32
N VAL A 88 -10.92 -1.13 12.86
CA VAL A 88 -9.49 -0.79 12.95
C VAL A 88 -8.71 -1.76 13.83
N LYS A 89 -9.37 -2.35 14.87
CA LYS A 89 -8.72 -3.38 15.71
C LYS A 89 -8.41 -4.67 14.95
N LYS A 90 -9.12 -4.94 13.85
CA LYS A 90 -8.96 -6.14 13.01
C LYS A 90 -7.89 -5.99 11.93
N VAL A 91 -7.37 -4.77 11.75
CA VAL A 91 -6.35 -4.50 10.73
C VAL A 91 -5.03 -5.12 11.14
N GLU A 92 -4.52 -6.03 10.32
CA GLU A 92 -3.19 -6.60 10.41
C GLU A 92 -2.40 -6.27 9.15
N TYR A 93 -1.14 -5.88 9.31
CA TYR A 93 -0.28 -5.53 8.18
C TYR A 93 1.13 -6.11 8.39
N ALA A 94 1.32 -7.36 7.96
CA ALA A 94 2.51 -8.16 8.25
C ALA A 94 3.83 -7.52 7.80
N VAL A 95 3.82 -6.73 6.71
CA VAL A 95 5.01 -6.01 6.21
C VAL A 95 5.54 -4.99 7.22
N ARG A 96 4.76 -4.62 8.24
CA ARG A 96 5.12 -3.73 9.35
C ARG A 96 4.93 -4.39 10.72
N GLY A 97 4.87 -5.73 10.74
CA GLY A 97 4.60 -6.54 11.93
C GLY A 97 5.77 -6.66 12.93
N PRO A 98 5.65 -7.58 13.91
CA PRO A 98 6.60 -7.71 15.04
C PRO A 98 8.05 -7.91 14.63
N ILE A 99 8.31 -8.68 13.54
CA ILE A 99 9.67 -8.93 13.07
C ILE A 99 10.37 -7.64 12.59
N VAL A 100 9.63 -6.72 11.96
CA VAL A 100 10.17 -5.44 11.52
C VAL A 100 10.45 -4.52 12.69
N GLN A 101 9.58 -4.53 13.71
CA GLN A 101 9.80 -3.79 14.95
C GLN A 101 11.06 -4.30 15.67
N ARG A 102 11.24 -5.63 15.74
CA ARG A 102 12.44 -6.23 16.33
C ARG A 102 13.70 -5.89 15.54
N ALA A 103 13.64 -5.90 14.21
CA ALA A 103 14.75 -5.50 13.35
C ALA A 103 15.19 -4.03 13.62
N VAL A 104 14.24 -3.10 13.76
CA VAL A 104 14.52 -1.70 14.13
C VAL A 104 15.15 -1.60 15.51
N GLN A 105 14.68 -2.40 16.47
CA GLN A 105 15.25 -2.45 17.82
C GLN A 105 16.70 -2.97 17.79
N ILE A 106 16.97 -4.02 17.01
CA ILE A 106 18.35 -4.55 16.84
C ILE A 106 19.26 -3.51 16.21
N GLU A 107 18.81 -2.75 15.21
CA GLU A 107 19.61 -1.65 14.65
C GLU A 107 19.97 -0.58 15.70
N LYS A 108 19.06 -0.31 16.63
CA LYS A 108 19.33 0.60 17.75
C LYS A 108 20.33 0.00 18.73
N GLU A 109 20.14 -1.27 19.10
CA GLU A 109 21.07 -2.01 19.97
C GLU A 109 22.49 -2.03 19.40
N LEU A 110 22.64 -2.26 18.08
CA LEU A 110 23.96 -2.21 17.40
C LEU A 110 24.60 -0.82 17.44
N LYS A 111 23.80 0.25 17.24
CA LYS A 111 24.30 1.63 17.35
C LYS A 111 24.72 1.99 18.78
N GLU A 112 24.10 1.41 19.79
CA GLU A 112 24.44 1.56 21.21
C GLU A 112 25.63 0.68 21.63
N GLY A 113 26.21 -0.11 20.72
CA GLY A 113 27.39 -0.94 20.95
C GLY A 113 27.10 -2.33 21.53
N VAL A 114 25.84 -2.77 21.52
CA VAL A 114 25.47 -4.14 21.93
C VAL A 114 26.08 -5.13 20.94
N LYS A 115 26.86 -6.07 21.45
CA LYS A 115 27.49 -7.12 20.61
C LYS A 115 26.46 -8.11 20.09
N LYS A 116 26.45 -8.31 18.79
CA LYS A 116 25.66 -9.34 18.07
C LYS A 116 26.61 -10.17 17.20
N PRO A 117 26.21 -11.37 16.72
CA PRO A 117 27.01 -12.16 15.79
C PRO A 117 27.14 -11.52 14.40
N PHE A 118 26.51 -10.38 14.18
CA PHE A 118 26.54 -9.61 12.92
C PHE A 118 26.69 -8.10 13.22
N SER A 119 27.12 -7.33 12.22
CA SER A 119 27.39 -5.89 12.35
C SER A 119 26.27 -4.98 11.80
N GLU A 120 25.37 -5.52 10.96
CA GLU A 120 24.26 -4.78 10.36
C GLU A 120 23.00 -5.66 10.22
N VAL A 121 21.82 -5.03 10.16
CA VAL A 121 20.58 -5.69 9.80
C VAL A 121 20.37 -5.57 8.29
N ILE A 122 20.23 -6.70 7.60
CA ILE A 122 19.90 -6.75 6.17
C ILE A 122 18.37 -6.78 6.00
N LYS A 123 17.79 -5.68 5.56
CA LYS A 123 16.32 -5.52 5.43
C LYS A 123 15.78 -6.16 4.15
N ALA A 124 15.81 -7.47 4.04
CA ALA A 124 15.27 -8.20 2.91
C ALA A 124 13.72 -8.32 2.91
N ASN A 125 13.06 -7.63 3.82
CA ASN A 125 11.61 -7.55 3.95
C ASN A 125 10.98 -6.38 3.17
N ILE A 126 11.75 -5.36 2.78
CA ILE A 126 11.25 -4.10 2.23
C ILE A 126 11.35 -4.09 0.71
N GLY A 127 10.23 -3.73 0.05
CA GLY A 127 10.19 -3.49 -1.39
C GLY A 127 10.44 -2.01 -1.75
N ASP A 128 11.48 -1.42 -1.18
CA ASP A 128 11.93 -0.05 -1.44
C ASP A 128 13.31 -0.08 -2.12
N ALA A 129 13.30 0.14 -3.44
CA ALA A 129 14.48 0.00 -4.27
C ALA A 129 15.58 1.01 -3.90
N HIS A 130 15.22 2.27 -3.66
CA HIS A 130 16.20 3.31 -3.30
C HIS A 130 16.78 3.08 -1.90
N ALA A 131 15.98 2.61 -0.94
CA ALA A 131 16.50 2.22 0.38
C ALA A 131 17.48 1.04 0.31
N MET A 132 17.40 0.22 -0.75
CA MET A 132 18.32 -0.89 -1.04
C MET A 132 19.50 -0.49 -1.91
N GLY A 133 19.64 0.80 -2.27
CA GLY A 133 20.79 1.36 -2.99
C GLY A 133 20.62 1.47 -4.51
N GLN A 134 19.41 1.21 -5.05
CA GLN A 134 19.14 1.51 -6.46
C GLN A 134 19.29 3.01 -6.69
N GLN A 135 20.02 3.37 -7.75
CA GLN A 135 20.18 4.77 -8.12
C GLN A 135 18.92 5.28 -8.81
N PRO A 136 18.49 6.52 -8.51
CA PRO A 136 17.39 7.15 -9.22
C PRO A 136 17.69 7.33 -10.70
N ILE A 137 16.65 7.30 -11.53
CA ILE A 137 16.76 7.67 -12.95
C ILE A 137 17.05 9.17 -13.03
N THR A 138 18.15 9.53 -13.67
CA THR A 138 18.68 10.90 -13.74
C THR A 138 17.66 11.86 -14.34
N PHE A 139 17.04 11.49 -15.45
CA PHE A 139 16.03 12.32 -16.12
C PHE A 139 14.87 12.72 -15.20
N PHE A 140 14.33 11.79 -14.42
CA PHE A 140 13.24 12.08 -13.49
C PHE A 140 13.65 13.13 -12.45
N ARG A 141 14.85 12.99 -11.88
CA ARG A 141 15.35 13.91 -10.86
C ARG A 141 15.67 15.28 -11.43
N GLN A 142 16.19 15.36 -12.65
CA GLN A 142 16.43 16.63 -13.33
C GLN A 142 15.13 17.40 -13.54
N VAL A 143 14.09 16.78 -14.10
CA VAL A 143 12.81 17.45 -14.35
C VAL A 143 12.13 17.86 -13.05
N LEU A 144 12.13 16.99 -12.02
CA LEU A 144 11.56 17.34 -10.73
C LEU A 144 12.31 18.49 -10.04
N ALA A 145 13.64 18.56 -10.16
CA ALA A 145 14.43 19.68 -9.65
C ALA A 145 14.05 21.01 -10.37
N LEU A 146 13.94 20.98 -11.71
CA LEU A 146 13.50 22.11 -12.52
C LEU A 146 12.08 22.57 -12.17
N CYS A 147 11.17 21.64 -11.89
CA CYS A 147 9.82 21.96 -11.45
C CYS A 147 9.77 22.52 -10.02
N SER A 148 10.64 22.03 -9.13
CA SER A 148 10.69 22.44 -7.72
C SER A 148 11.38 23.79 -7.53
N TYR A 149 12.35 24.12 -8.37
CA TYR A 149 13.08 25.39 -8.37
C TYR A 149 13.25 25.91 -9.80
N PRO A 150 12.24 26.62 -10.36
CA PRO A 150 12.17 27.03 -11.76
C PRO A 150 13.33 27.92 -12.25
N GLU A 151 14.06 28.58 -11.35
CA GLU A 151 15.27 29.33 -11.72
C GLU A 151 16.33 28.46 -12.42
N LEU A 152 16.36 27.16 -12.12
CA LEU A 152 17.23 26.19 -12.77
C LEU A 152 16.92 26.00 -14.28
N LEU A 153 15.77 26.45 -14.77
CA LEU A 153 15.46 26.46 -16.22
C LEU A 153 16.43 27.32 -17.02
N ASN A 154 17.12 28.27 -16.36
CA ASN A 154 18.12 29.14 -16.97
C ASN A 154 19.53 28.50 -16.97
N ASP A 155 19.74 27.37 -16.25
CA ASP A 155 21.03 26.68 -16.20
C ASP A 155 21.24 25.81 -17.44
N ASN A 156 22.30 26.08 -18.18
CA ASN A 156 22.65 25.34 -19.39
C ASN A 156 23.14 23.91 -19.18
N SER A 157 23.39 23.50 -17.94
CA SER A 157 23.78 22.12 -17.60
C SER A 157 22.62 21.12 -17.71
N PHE A 158 21.37 21.60 -17.68
CA PHE A 158 20.20 20.74 -17.85
C PHE A 158 19.84 20.54 -19.32
N PRO A 159 19.51 19.29 -19.75
CA PRO A 159 19.10 18.99 -21.11
C PRO A 159 17.80 19.72 -21.50
N GLU A 160 17.68 20.10 -22.78
CA GLU A 160 16.51 20.89 -23.23
C GLU A 160 15.20 20.08 -23.19
N ASP A 161 15.25 18.76 -23.40
CA ASP A 161 14.07 17.90 -23.25
C ASP A 161 13.58 17.86 -21.77
N ALA A 162 14.50 17.84 -20.80
CA ALA A 162 14.13 17.95 -19.39
C ALA A 162 13.49 19.32 -19.06
N LYS A 163 14.06 20.42 -19.58
CA LYS A 163 13.49 21.76 -19.43
C LYS A 163 12.12 21.88 -20.09
N SER A 164 11.95 21.28 -21.25
CA SER A 164 10.68 21.26 -21.99
C SER A 164 9.58 20.58 -21.20
N ARG A 165 9.86 19.37 -20.62
CA ARG A 165 8.91 18.66 -19.73
C ARG A 165 8.57 19.51 -18.51
N ALA A 166 9.58 20.11 -17.86
CA ALA A 166 9.37 20.94 -16.68
C ALA A 166 8.48 22.14 -16.98
N ARG A 167 8.74 22.88 -18.08
CA ARG A 167 7.89 24.02 -18.50
C ARG A 167 6.45 23.57 -18.77
N ARG A 168 6.25 22.43 -19.43
CA ARG A 168 4.93 21.87 -19.74
C ARG A 168 4.17 21.52 -18.45
N ILE A 169 4.81 20.81 -17.51
CA ILE A 169 4.22 20.44 -16.21
C ILE A 169 3.85 21.71 -15.43
N LEU A 170 4.79 22.65 -15.27
CA LEU A 170 4.55 23.90 -14.55
C LEU A 170 3.41 24.73 -15.16
N LYS A 171 3.33 24.81 -16.49
CA LYS A 171 2.23 25.51 -17.20
C LYS A 171 0.86 24.90 -16.86
N SER A 172 0.81 23.61 -16.56
CA SER A 172 -0.42 22.89 -16.21
C SER A 172 -0.75 22.94 -14.72
N CYS A 173 0.15 23.51 -13.91
CA CYS A 173 -0.08 23.75 -12.49
C CYS A 173 -0.62 25.16 -12.23
N GLY A 174 -1.50 25.30 -11.27
CA GLY A 174 -1.99 26.60 -10.80
C GLY A 174 -0.82 27.51 -10.38
N GLY A 175 -0.78 28.75 -10.90
CA GLY A 175 0.32 29.68 -10.62
C GLY A 175 1.70 29.20 -11.09
N SER A 176 1.76 28.26 -12.02
CA SER A 176 3.00 27.62 -12.50
C SER A 176 3.85 27.04 -11.36
N SER A 177 3.23 26.39 -10.37
CA SER A 177 3.89 25.90 -9.18
C SER A 177 3.43 24.49 -8.79
N LEU A 178 4.37 23.59 -8.47
CA LEU A 178 4.06 22.29 -7.87
C LEU A 178 3.40 22.40 -6.48
N GLY A 179 3.44 23.55 -5.85
CA GLY A 179 2.82 23.81 -4.56
C GLY A 179 1.32 24.13 -4.63
N ALA A 180 0.77 24.32 -5.83
CA ALA A 180 -0.66 24.53 -6.03
C ALA A 180 -1.43 23.20 -6.04
N TYR A 181 -2.71 23.24 -5.62
CA TYR A 181 -3.61 22.10 -5.81
C TYR A 181 -3.87 21.85 -7.30
N SER A 182 -4.00 20.59 -7.69
CA SER A 182 -4.54 20.19 -9.00
C SER A 182 -6.04 19.92 -8.91
N ALA A 183 -6.67 19.62 -10.04
CA ALA A 183 -7.96 18.95 -10.07
C ALA A 183 -7.90 17.61 -9.27
N SER A 184 -9.02 17.21 -8.69
CA SER A 184 -9.08 16.02 -7.82
C SER A 184 -8.79 14.71 -8.55
N GLN A 185 -9.18 14.63 -9.82
CA GLN A 185 -8.87 13.49 -10.69
C GLN A 185 -7.40 13.49 -11.15
N GLY A 186 -6.71 14.61 -11.02
CA GLY A 186 -5.33 14.83 -11.41
C GLY A 186 -5.17 15.90 -12.49
N ILE A 187 -3.92 16.27 -12.75
CA ILE A 187 -3.55 17.26 -13.78
C ILE A 187 -3.95 16.70 -15.15
N ASP A 188 -4.70 17.50 -15.92
CA ASP A 188 -5.31 17.07 -17.17
C ASP A 188 -4.28 16.58 -18.22
N CYS A 189 -3.19 17.32 -18.44
CA CYS A 189 -2.16 16.88 -19.39
C CYS A 189 -1.48 15.58 -18.96
N VAL A 190 -1.36 15.29 -17.65
CA VAL A 190 -0.81 14.04 -17.15
C VAL A 190 -1.78 12.88 -17.41
N ARG A 191 -3.09 13.09 -17.21
CA ARG A 191 -4.11 12.06 -17.53
C ARG A 191 -4.12 11.74 -19.02
N GLN A 192 -3.99 12.75 -19.89
CA GLN A 192 -3.86 12.57 -21.35
C GLN A 192 -2.62 11.75 -21.70
N ASP A 193 -1.47 12.04 -21.08
CA ASP A 193 -0.24 11.29 -21.33
C ASP A 193 -0.30 9.86 -20.82
N VAL A 194 -0.96 9.63 -19.66
CA VAL A 194 -1.23 8.28 -19.15
C VAL A 194 -2.11 7.51 -20.14
N ALA A 195 -3.19 8.10 -20.65
CA ALA A 195 -4.04 7.46 -21.66
C ALA A 195 -3.24 7.11 -22.92
N GLY A 196 -2.47 8.06 -23.45
CA GLY A 196 -1.60 7.81 -24.61
C GLY A 196 -0.53 6.73 -24.36
N TYR A 197 0.02 6.65 -23.14
CA TYR A 197 0.93 5.58 -22.75
C TYR A 197 0.22 4.21 -22.76
N ILE A 198 -0.95 4.12 -22.16
CA ILE A 198 -1.73 2.87 -22.12
C ILE A 198 -2.07 2.41 -23.55
N GLU A 199 -2.50 3.34 -24.41
CA GLU A 199 -2.80 3.02 -25.81
C GLU A 199 -1.56 2.46 -26.53
N ARG A 200 -0.38 3.09 -26.39
CA ARG A 200 0.87 2.58 -26.98
C ARG A 200 1.29 1.23 -26.39
N ARG A 201 1.20 1.06 -25.06
CA ARG A 201 1.53 -0.18 -24.37
C ARG A 201 0.66 -1.34 -24.86
N ASP A 202 -0.63 -1.10 -25.07
CA ASP A 202 -1.62 -2.10 -25.39
C ASP A 202 -1.84 -2.27 -26.91
N GLY A 203 -0.92 -1.73 -27.74
CA GLY A 203 -0.93 -1.94 -29.19
C GLY A 203 -2.03 -1.19 -29.93
N GLY A 204 -2.43 -0.02 -29.44
CA GLY A 204 -3.44 0.84 -30.04
C GLY A 204 -4.86 0.63 -29.49
N VAL A 205 -5.02 -0.12 -28.39
CA VAL A 205 -6.32 -0.20 -27.69
C VAL A 205 -6.63 1.17 -27.08
N PRO A 206 -7.75 1.82 -27.44
CA PRO A 206 -8.05 3.19 -27.03
C PRO A 206 -8.11 3.35 -25.51
N SER A 207 -7.60 4.47 -25.00
CA SER A 207 -7.71 4.87 -23.62
C SER A 207 -8.25 6.28 -23.51
N ASP A 208 -9.28 6.46 -22.68
CA ASP A 208 -9.93 7.75 -22.48
C ASP A 208 -9.35 8.45 -21.24
N PRO A 209 -8.77 9.68 -21.36
CA PRO A 209 -8.26 10.42 -20.21
C PRO A 209 -9.30 10.65 -19.11
N ASP A 210 -10.60 10.67 -19.45
CA ASP A 210 -11.67 10.82 -18.48
C ASP A 210 -11.92 9.57 -17.62
N ASN A 211 -11.34 8.44 -18.02
CA ASN A 211 -11.32 7.21 -17.24
C ASN A 211 -10.04 7.06 -16.38
N ILE A 212 -9.10 8.01 -16.48
CA ILE A 212 -7.85 8.01 -15.72
C ILE A 212 -8.01 8.87 -14.47
N TYR A 213 -7.69 8.27 -13.32
CA TYR A 213 -7.61 8.94 -12.02
C TYR A 213 -6.17 8.83 -11.49
N LEU A 214 -5.50 9.97 -11.31
CA LEU A 214 -4.20 9.99 -10.63
C LEU A 214 -4.42 9.73 -9.14
N THR A 215 -3.48 9.05 -8.48
CA THR A 215 -3.66 8.56 -7.11
C THR A 215 -2.39 8.78 -6.27
N THR A 216 -2.56 8.76 -4.95
CA THR A 216 -1.45 8.78 -3.99
C THR A 216 -0.75 7.41 -3.92
N GLY A 217 -0.17 6.99 -5.05
CA GLY A 217 0.28 5.62 -5.29
C GLY A 217 -0.89 4.65 -5.54
N ALA A 218 -0.59 3.45 -6.06
CA ALA A 218 -1.62 2.45 -6.37
C ALA A 218 -2.48 2.07 -5.16
N SER A 219 -1.91 2.06 -3.94
CA SER A 219 -2.65 1.74 -2.71
C SER A 219 -3.86 2.64 -2.47
N ASP A 220 -3.77 3.93 -2.81
CA ASP A 220 -4.88 4.86 -2.69
C ASP A 220 -5.99 4.56 -3.71
N GLY A 221 -5.64 4.24 -4.96
CA GLY A 221 -6.60 3.81 -5.98
C GLY A 221 -7.33 2.52 -5.60
N ILE A 222 -6.59 1.50 -5.13
CA ILE A 222 -7.13 0.22 -4.66
C ILE A 222 -8.14 0.44 -3.53
N VAL A 223 -7.75 1.18 -2.47
CA VAL A 223 -8.63 1.45 -1.33
C VAL A 223 -9.85 2.29 -1.76
N THR A 224 -9.70 3.20 -2.72
CA THR A 224 -10.79 3.99 -3.27
C THR A 224 -11.81 3.11 -3.98
N MET A 225 -11.38 2.17 -4.82
CA MET A 225 -12.27 1.21 -5.49
C MET A 225 -12.97 0.28 -4.48
N LEU A 226 -12.24 -0.22 -3.48
CA LEU A 226 -12.84 -1.03 -2.42
C LEU A 226 -13.93 -0.26 -1.65
N LYS A 227 -13.74 1.04 -1.40
CA LYS A 227 -14.77 1.89 -0.75
C LYS A 227 -16.06 2.02 -1.58
N LEU A 228 -15.96 2.00 -2.91
CA LEU A 228 -17.15 2.01 -3.77
C LEU A 228 -17.85 0.64 -3.79
N LEU A 229 -17.09 -0.44 -3.70
CA LEU A 229 -17.61 -1.81 -3.80
C LEU A 229 -18.23 -2.30 -2.48
N VAL A 230 -17.67 -1.90 -1.34
CA VAL A 230 -18.06 -2.46 -0.04
C VAL A 230 -19.38 -1.86 0.46
N CYS A 231 -20.38 -2.72 0.62
CA CYS A 231 -21.69 -2.38 1.17
C CYS A 231 -22.37 -3.62 1.78
N GLY A 232 -23.56 -3.43 2.32
CA GLY A 232 -24.41 -4.50 2.86
C GLY A 232 -23.99 -5.01 4.24
N GLU A 233 -24.90 -5.79 4.84
CA GLU A 233 -24.72 -6.43 6.15
C GLU A 233 -25.16 -7.90 6.10
N GLY A 234 -24.71 -8.71 7.04
CA GLY A 234 -25.07 -10.13 7.09
C GLY A 234 -24.65 -10.88 5.82
N GLN A 235 -25.58 -11.57 5.17
CA GLN A 235 -25.34 -12.31 3.92
C GLN A 235 -25.17 -11.39 2.71
N GLU A 236 -25.73 -10.16 2.75
CA GLU A 236 -25.56 -9.15 1.70
C GLU A 236 -24.23 -8.39 1.82
N ARG A 237 -23.44 -8.65 2.86
CA ARG A 237 -22.14 -8.01 3.05
C ARG A 237 -21.20 -8.36 1.91
N THR A 238 -20.59 -7.34 1.33
CA THR A 238 -19.67 -7.50 0.21
C THR A 238 -18.52 -8.44 0.53
N GLY A 239 -18.32 -9.44 -0.34
CA GLY A 239 -17.15 -10.29 -0.39
C GLY A 239 -16.22 -9.89 -1.54
N ILE A 240 -14.91 -9.91 -1.29
CA ILE A 240 -13.88 -9.62 -2.29
C ILE A 240 -12.93 -10.82 -2.37
N MET A 241 -12.79 -11.36 -3.57
CA MET A 241 -11.88 -12.47 -3.84
C MET A 241 -10.45 -11.96 -3.94
N ILE A 242 -9.55 -12.52 -3.14
CA ILE A 242 -8.11 -12.23 -3.15
C ILE A 242 -7.29 -13.51 -3.17
N SER A 243 -6.12 -13.48 -3.84
CA SER A 243 -5.23 -14.64 -3.91
C SER A 243 -4.61 -14.97 -2.55
N ILE A 244 -4.33 -16.24 -2.34
CA ILE A 244 -3.46 -16.72 -1.26
C ILE A 244 -2.30 -17.48 -1.91
N PRO A 245 -1.05 -17.03 -1.69
CA PRO A 245 -0.62 -15.85 -0.87
C PRO A 245 -1.03 -14.51 -1.52
N GLN A 246 -1.15 -13.47 -0.68
CA GLN A 246 -1.65 -12.15 -1.05
C GLN A 246 -0.70 -11.02 -0.63
N TYR A 247 -0.84 -9.84 -1.24
CA TYR A 247 -0.25 -8.61 -0.70
C TYR A 247 -1.10 -8.08 0.47
N PRO A 248 -0.54 -7.93 1.70
CA PRO A 248 -1.32 -7.63 2.91
C PRO A 248 -2.11 -6.32 2.90
N LEU A 249 -1.92 -5.45 1.91
CA LEU A 249 -2.77 -4.26 1.71
C LEU A 249 -4.23 -4.66 1.55
N TYR A 250 -4.50 -5.71 0.76
CA TYR A 250 -5.88 -6.13 0.47
C TYR A 250 -6.58 -6.62 1.72
N SER A 251 -6.00 -7.55 2.47
CA SER A 251 -6.59 -8.05 3.72
C SER A 251 -6.78 -6.95 4.76
N ALA A 252 -5.80 -6.05 4.90
CA ALA A 252 -5.88 -4.92 5.82
C ALA A 252 -7.01 -3.95 5.46
N ALA A 253 -7.13 -3.59 4.16
CA ALA A 253 -8.19 -2.70 3.68
C ALA A 253 -9.58 -3.34 3.80
N LEU A 254 -9.71 -4.64 3.51
CA LEU A 254 -10.97 -5.37 3.68
C LEU A 254 -11.40 -5.42 5.14
N ALA A 255 -10.48 -5.66 6.06
CA ALA A 255 -10.74 -5.64 7.51
C ALA A 255 -11.17 -4.25 7.98
N GLU A 256 -10.49 -3.17 7.52
CA GLU A 256 -10.83 -1.78 7.84
C GLU A 256 -12.23 -1.41 7.35
N LEU A 257 -12.58 -1.80 6.12
CA LEU A 257 -13.86 -1.50 5.50
C LEU A 257 -15.00 -2.43 5.95
N GLY A 258 -14.69 -3.50 6.69
CA GLY A 258 -15.68 -4.46 7.15
C GLY A 258 -16.18 -5.41 6.06
N ALA A 259 -15.44 -5.59 4.97
CA ALA A 259 -15.76 -6.56 3.92
C ALA A 259 -15.42 -8.00 4.32
N VAL A 260 -15.94 -8.96 3.57
CA VAL A 260 -15.57 -10.39 3.69
C VAL A 260 -14.40 -10.67 2.73
N GLN A 261 -13.33 -11.21 3.28
CA GLN A 261 -12.22 -11.72 2.48
C GLN A 261 -12.57 -13.13 1.96
N ILE A 262 -12.55 -13.31 0.64
CA ILE A 262 -12.77 -14.61 -0.02
C ILE A 262 -11.42 -15.08 -0.56
N ASN A 263 -10.90 -16.14 0.03
CA ASN A 263 -9.58 -16.67 -0.32
C ASN A 263 -9.67 -17.66 -1.48
N TYR A 264 -8.86 -17.43 -2.53
CA TYR A 264 -8.55 -18.43 -3.54
C TYR A 264 -7.04 -18.71 -3.55
N TYR A 265 -6.65 -19.99 -3.66
CA TYR A 265 -5.26 -20.41 -3.54
C TYR A 265 -4.59 -20.48 -4.92
N LEU A 266 -3.41 -19.86 -5.03
CA LEU A 266 -2.54 -20.05 -6.18
C LEU A 266 -1.89 -21.44 -6.11
N ASN A 267 -1.67 -22.06 -7.26
CA ASN A 267 -1.09 -23.40 -7.35
C ASN A 267 0.44 -23.31 -7.33
N GLU A 268 1.04 -23.58 -6.16
CA GLU A 268 2.49 -23.54 -5.96
C GLU A 268 3.23 -24.54 -6.85
N GLU A 269 2.68 -25.75 -7.02
CA GLU A 269 3.31 -26.81 -7.82
C GLU A 269 3.31 -26.49 -9.32
N GLN A 270 2.52 -25.51 -9.74
CA GLN A 270 2.48 -24.98 -11.10
C GLN A 270 2.95 -23.52 -11.15
N CYS A 271 4.05 -23.21 -10.44
CA CYS A 271 4.66 -21.88 -10.41
C CYS A 271 3.68 -20.75 -10.04
N TRP A 272 2.83 -20.99 -9.04
CA TRP A 272 1.83 -20.04 -8.54
C TRP A 272 0.79 -19.61 -9.59
N SER A 273 0.50 -20.51 -10.54
CA SER A 273 -0.56 -20.26 -11.53
C SER A 273 -1.94 -20.16 -10.89
N MET A 274 -2.83 -19.45 -11.54
CA MET A 274 -4.23 -19.35 -11.13
C MET A 274 -5.02 -20.53 -11.73
N ASP A 275 -5.85 -21.19 -10.92
CA ASP A 275 -6.74 -22.26 -11.33
C ASP A 275 -8.19 -21.78 -11.28
N ILE A 276 -8.89 -21.84 -12.41
CA ILE A 276 -10.30 -21.43 -12.52
C ILE A 276 -11.22 -22.32 -11.68
N SER A 277 -10.88 -23.59 -11.50
CA SER A 277 -11.65 -24.49 -10.62
C SER A 277 -11.60 -24.05 -9.16
N GLU A 278 -10.45 -23.53 -8.71
CA GLU A 278 -10.29 -22.96 -7.39
C GLU A 278 -11.06 -21.63 -7.22
N LEU A 279 -11.13 -20.80 -8.27
CA LEU A 279 -11.98 -19.62 -8.24
C LEU A 279 -13.46 -19.99 -8.06
N HIS A 280 -13.95 -21.02 -8.79
CA HIS A 280 -15.31 -21.51 -8.63
C HIS A 280 -15.56 -22.06 -7.22
N ARG A 281 -14.65 -22.89 -6.68
CA ARG A 281 -14.75 -23.41 -5.31
C ARG A 281 -14.89 -22.27 -4.28
N ALA A 282 -13.99 -21.29 -4.36
CA ALA A 282 -13.98 -20.17 -3.42
C ALA A 282 -15.26 -19.32 -3.50
N LEU A 283 -15.75 -19.10 -4.72
CA LEU A 283 -16.97 -18.33 -4.98
C LEU A 283 -18.23 -19.04 -4.45
N GLU A 284 -18.36 -20.33 -4.71
CA GLU A 284 -19.52 -21.14 -4.26
C GLU A 284 -19.57 -21.21 -2.72
N GLU A 285 -18.43 -21.36 -2.08
CA GLU A 285 -18.35 -21.34 -0.62
C GLU A 285 -18.77 -19.96 -0.07
N ALA A 286 -18.25 -18.89 -0.64
CA ALA A 286 -18.49 -17.52 -0.20
C ALA A 286 -19.97 -17.11 -0.32
N ARG A 287 -20.67 -17.53 -1.38
CA ARG A 287 -22.10 -17.23 -1.60
C ARG A 287 -23.03 -17.72 -0.50
N ARG A 288 -22.55 -18.62 0.37
CA ARG A 288 -23.33 -19.12 1.51
C ARG A 288 -23.41 -18.11 2.66
N HIS A 289 -22.51 -17.12 2.69
CA HIS A 289 -22.39 -16.21 3.85
C HIS A 289 -22.06 -14.75 3.50
N CYS A 290 -21.83 -14.44 2.23
CA CYS A 290 -21.61 -13.07 1.78
C CYS A 290 -22.02 -12.91 0.31
N ASN A 291 -21.98 -11.66 -0.18
CA ASN A 291 -22.24 -11.29 -1.57
C ASN A 291 -20.90 -10.99 -2.28
N PRO A 292 -20.32 -11.95 -3.05
CA PRO A 292 -19.10 -11.72 -3.82
C PRO A 292 -19.32 -10.66 -4.90
N ARG A 293 -18.49 -9.61 -4.95
CA ARG A 293 -18.63 -8.50 -5.88
C ARG A 293 -17.41 -8.22 -6.74
N ALA A 294 -16.22 -8.59 -6.28
CA ALA A 294 -15.00 -8.32 -7.04
C ALA A 294 -13.96 -9.43 -6.92
N LEU A 295 -13.10 -9.51 -7.91
CA LEU A 295 -11.93 -10.37 -7.98
C LEU A 295 -10.68 -9.51 -8.17
N CYS A 296 -9.74 -9.60 -7.22
CA CYS A 296 -8.47 -8.89 -7.24
C CYS A 296 -7.35 -9.80 -7.76
N ILE A 297 -6.58 -9.31 -8.74
CA ILE A 297 -5.44 -10.02 -9.34
C ILE A 297 -4.22 -9.10 -9.29
N ILE A 298 -3.07 -9.64 -8.89
CA ILE A 298 -1.78 -8.94 -8.92
C ILE A 298 -0.93 -9.60 -10.01
N ASN A 299 -0.59 -8.85 -11.05
CA ASN A 299 0.16 -9.37 -12.19
C ASN A 299 1.22 -8.36 -12.69
N PRO A 300 2.51 -8.68 -12.58
CA PRO A 300 3.18 -9.80 -11.88
C PRO A 300 2.93 -9.86 -10.37
N GLY A 301 2.99 -11.06 -9.78
CA GLY A 301 2.52 -11.34 -8.43
C GLY A 301 3.41 -10.83 -7.29
N ASN A 302 2.79 -10.43 -6.19
CA ASN A 302 3.41 -10.18 -4.90
C ASN A 302 2.65 -10.98 -3.84
N PRO A 303 3.27 -11.95 -3.15
CA PRO A 303 4.72 -12.16 -2.94
C PRO A 303 5.42 -13.12 -3.93
N THR A 304 4.71 -13.78 -4.80
CA THR A 304 5.11 -15.03 -5.49
C THR A 304 5.95 -14.83 -6.75
N GLY A 305 5.88 -13.63 -7.38
CA GLY A 305 6.67 -13.30 -8.56
C GLY A 305 6.21 -13.96 -9.87
N GLN A 306 5.05 -14.63 -9.89
CA GLN A 306 4.50 -15.23 -11.12
C GLN A 306 4.04 -14.16 -12.12
N VAL A 307 4.09 -14.49 -13.40
CA VAL A 307 3.52 -13.70 -14.51
C VAL A 307 2.38 -14.50 -15.15
N GLN A 308 1.19 -13.92 -15.18
CA GLN A 308 0.03 -14.61 -15.74
C GLN A 308 0.13 -14.67 -17.26
N SER A 309 -0.11 -15.86 -17.83
CA SER A 309 -0.17 -16.03 -19.28
C SER A 309 -1.42 -15.35 -19.85
N ARG A 310 -1.38 -14.99 -21.13
CA ARG A 310 -2.54 -14.47 -21.85
C ARG A 310 -3.77 -15.36 -21.67
N GLN A 311 -3.61 -16.69 -21.83
CA GLN A 311 -4.70 -17.65 -21.68
C GLN A 311 -5.31 -17.59 -20.27
N CYS A 312 -4.48 -17.51 -19.22
CA CYS A 312 -4.97 -17.36 -17.84
C CYS A 312 -5.80 -16.08 -17.67
N ILE A 313 -5.35 -14.97 -18.25
CA ILE A 313 -6.08 -13.68 -18.18
C ILE A 313 -7.42 -13.79 -18.90
N GLU A 314 -7.47 -14.42 -20.09
CA GLU A 314 -8.72 -14.67 -20.83
C GLU A 314 -9.71 -15.50 -20.01
N ASP A 315 -9.24 -16.57 -19.35
CA ASP A 315 -10.08 -17.45 -18.54
C ASP A 315 -10.63 -16.72 -17.30
N VAL A 316 -9.82 -15.87 -16.68
CA VAL A 316 -10.25 -14.99 -15.58
C VAL A 316 -11.31 -13.99 -16.04
N ILE A 317 -11.14 -13.39 -17.20
CA ILE A 317 -12.14 -12.45 -17.76
C ILE A 317 -13.46 -13.18 -18.05
N ARG A 318 -13.42 -14.39 -18.65
CA ARG A 318 -14.63 -15.22 -18.86
C ARG A 318 -15.31 -15.57 -17.54
N PHE A 319 -14.51 -15.94 -16.51
CA PHE A 319 -15.03 -16.21 -15.17
C PHE A 319 -15.72 -14.98 -14.58
N ALA A 320 -15.06 -13.82 -14.60
CA ALA A 320 -15.60 -12.58 -14.05
C ALA A 320 -16.89 -12.14 -14.79
N ALA A 321 -16.92 -12.26 -16.12
CA ALA A 321 -18.11 -11.98 -16.94
C ALA A 321 -19.29 -12.86 -16.53
N LYS A 322 -19.05 -14.19 -16.47
CA LYS A 322 -20.08 -15.18 -16.11
C LYS A 322 -20.62 -14.96 -14.70
N GLU A 323 -19.74 -14.71 -13.75
CA GLU A 323 -20.07 -14.60 -12.33
C GLU A 323 -20.43 -13.15 -11.90
N ARG A 324 -20.36 -12.18 -12.83
CA ARG A 324 -20.66 -10.76 -12.64
C ARG A 324 -19.80 -10.14 -11.54
N LEU A 325 -18.49 -10.31 -11.63
CA LEU A 325 -17.51 -9.77 -10.70
C LEU A 325 -16.79 -8.59 -11.33
N PHE A 326 -16.63 -7.51 -10.54
CA PHE A 326 -15.75 -6.40 -10.88
C PHE A 326 -14.30 -6.86 -10.83
N LEU A 327 -13.50 -6.60 -11.87
CA LEU A 327 -12.08 -6.94 -11.91
C LEU A 327 -11.24 -5.79 -11.36
N MET A 328 -10.31 -6.11 -10.46
CA MET A 328 -9.28 -5.20 -9.96
C MET A 328 -7.91 -5.77 -10.33
N ALA A 329 -7.24 -5.18 -11.33
CA ALA A 329 -5.93 -5.61 -11.82
C ALA A 329 -4.82 -4.71 -11.25
N ASP A 330 -4.08 -5.23 -10.28
CA ASP A 330 -2.88 -4.57 -9.73
C ASP A 330 -1.68 -4.91 -10.62
N GLU A 331 -1.33 -3.98 -11.52
CA GLU A 331 -0.32 -4.14 -12.55
C GLU A 331 0.93 -3.29 -12.28
N VAL A 332 1.23 -3.02 -10.99
CA VAL A 332 2.36 -2.15 -10.58
C VAL A 332 3.74 -2.69 -10.97
N TYR A 333 3.85 -3.97 -11.33
CA TYR A 333 5.09 -4.62 -11.73
C TYR A 333 5.20 -4.87 -13.25
N GLN A 334 4.42 -4.19 -14.09
CA GLN A 334 4.29 -4.46 -15.52
C GLN A 334 5.61 -4.44 -16.31
N ASP A 335 6.63 -3.68 -15.88
CA ASP A 335 7.98 -3.71 -16.48
C ASP A 335 8.92 -4.75 -15.83
N ASN A 336 8.50 -5.39 -14.76
CA ASN A 336 9.31 -6.39 -14.04
C ASN A 336 8.93 -7.79 -14.50
N VAL A 337 9.38 -8.18 -15.69
CA VAL A 337 9.24 -9.53 -16.24
C VAL A 337 10.61 -10.01 -16.66
N TYR A 338 11.06 -11.14 -16.15
CA TYR A 338 12.44 -11.61 -16.24
C TYR A 338 12.61 -12.97 -16.88
N ALA A 339 11.63 -13.88 -16.68
CA ALA A 339 11.73 -15.25 -17.15
C ALA A 339 11.58 -15.33 -18.65
N GLU A 340 12.38 -16.20 -19.28
CA GLU A 340 12.28 -16.49 -20.70
C GLU A 340 10.90 -17.06 -21.05
N GLY A 341 10.31 -16.59 -22.13
CA GLY A 341 8.97 -16.98 -22.55
C GLY A 341 7.82 -16.35 -21.77
N CYS A 342 8.11 -15.51 -20.77
CA CYS A 342 7.10 -14.71 -20.07
C CYS A 342 7.01 -13.31 -20.67
N GLU A 343 5.77 -12.84 -20.85
CA GLU A 343 5.46 -11.50 -21.32
C GLU A 343 4.36 -10.89 -20.47
N PHE A 344 4.42 -9.58 -20.23
CA PHE A 344 3.34 -8.87 -19.58
C PHE A 344 2.19 -8.63 -20.56
N HIS A 345 1.01 -9.11 -20.20
CA HIS A 345 -0.24 -8.77 -20.86
C HIS A 345 -1.11 -7.99 -19.88
N SER A 346 -1.53 -6.78 -20.27
CA SER A 346 -2.48 -6.03 -19.44
C SER A 346 -3.87 -6.65 -19.53
N PHE A 347 -4.60 -6.62 -18.41
CA PHE A 347 -6.00 -7.07 -18.39
C PHE A 347 -6.86 -6.28 -19.37
N LYS A 348 -6.61 -4.98 -19.51
CA LYS A 348 -7.31 -4.13 -20.48
C LYS A 348 -7.09 -4.61 -21.91
N LYS A 349 -5.84 -4.83 -22.34
CA LYS A 349 -5.51 -5.29 -23.68
C LYS A 349 -6.23 -6.59 -24.00
N VAL A 350 -6.09 -7.58 -23.12
CA VAL A 350 -6.74 -8.90 -23.32
C VAL A 350 -8.26 -8.77 -23.36
N LEU A 351 -8.85 -7.98 -22.45
CA LEU A 351 -10.29 -7.71 -22.42
C LEU A 351 -10.81 -7.17 -23.77
N PHE A 352 -10.09 -6.18 -24.35
CA PHE A 352 -10.49 -5.60 -25.63
C PHE A 352 -10.29 -6.58 -26.79
N GLU A 353 -9.21 -7.33 -26.81
CA GLU A 353 -8.92 -8.31 -27.86
C GLU A 353 -9.85 -9.53 -27.84
N MET A 354 -10.52 -9.81 -26.71
CA MET A 354 -11.57 -10.83 -26.59
C MET A 354 -12.89 -10.44 -27.29
N GLY A 355 -13.02 -9.20 -27.73
CA GLY A 355 -14.14 -8.71 -28.52
C GLY A 355 -15.28 -8.08 -27.71
N PRO A 356 -16.33 -7.55 -28.41
CA PRO A 356 -17.34 -6.68 -27.79
C PRO A 356 -18.17 -7.34 -26.68
N GLU A 357 -18.32 -8.64 -26.71
CA GLU A 357 -19.02 -9.39 -25.65
C GLU A 357 -18.42 -9.13 -24.27
N TYR A 358 -17.09 -9.03 -24.19
CA TYR A 358 -16.36 -8.79 -22.95
C TYR A 358 -15.99 -7.33 -22.78
N SER A 359 -15.42 -6.70 -23.82
CA SER A 359 -14.88 -5.33 -23.75
C SER A 359 -15.91 -4.25 -23.48
N SER A 360 -17.22 -4.53 -23.71
CA SER A 360 -18.31 -3.60 -23.41
C SER A 360 -19.11 -3.94 -22.14
N THR A 361 -18.80 -5.02 -21.46
CA THR A 361 -19.61 -5.51 -20.34
C THR A 361 -18.83 -5.76 -19.06
N VAL A 362 -17.56 -6.21 -19.14
CA VAL A 362 -16.76 -6.52 -17.96
C VAL A 362 -16.18 -5.23 -17.37
N GLU A 363 -16.51 -4.96 -16.12
CA GLU A 363 -16.01 -3.81 -15.38
C GLU A 363 -14.59 -4.10 -14.87
N LEU A 364 -13.67 -3.16 -15.10
CA LEU A 364 -12.27 -3.31 -14.75
C LEU A 364 -11.71 -2.01 -14.15
N ALA A 365 -10.95 -2.11 -13.07
CA ALA A 365 -10.01 -1.08 -12.65
C ALA A 365 -8.59 -1.64 -12.70
N SER A 366 -7.69 -1.01 -13.45
CA SER A 366 -6.27 -1.34 -13.47
C SER A 366 -5.43 -0.27 -12.78
N PHE A 367 -4.37 -0.70 -12.07
CA PHE A 367 -3.57 0.17 -11.21
C PHE A 367 -2.10 0.11 -11.60
N HIS A 368 -1.47 1.28 -11.57
CA HIS A 368 -0.03 1.40 -11.74
C HIS A 368 0.56 2.45 -10.78
N SER A 369 1.89 2.45 -10.59
CA SER A 369 2.55 3.42 -9.71
C SER A 369 4.01 3.67 -10.08
N THR A 370 4.55 4.79 -9.64
CA THR A 370 5.98 5.13 -9.75
C THR A 370 6.85 4.39 -8.72
N SER A 371 6.23 3.62 -7.81
CA SER A 371 6.92 3.00 -6.67
C SER A 371 7.69 1.73 -7.03
N LYS A 372 7.40 1.12 -8.16
CA LYS A 372 7.90 -0.21 -8.56
C LYS A 372 8.62 -0.12 -9.90
N CYS A 373 8.74 -1.23 -10.59
CA CYS A 373 9.45 -1.34 -11.86
C CYS A 373 10.91 -0.87 -11.76
N TYR A 374 11.40 -0.18 -12.78
CA TYR A 374 12.74 0.41 -12.77
C TYR A 374 12.80 1.76 -12.06
N MET A 375 11.64 2.39 -11.79
CA MET A 375 11.57 3.71 -11.17
C MET A 375 11.95 3.65 -9.69
N GLY A 376 11.27 2.81 -8.91
CA GLY A 376 11.53 2.66 -7.48
C GLY A 376 11.22 3.89 -6.61
N GLU A 377 10.51 4.88 -7.14
CA GLU A 377 10.28 6.20 -6.52
C GLU A 377 9.13 6.16 -5.50
N CYS A 378 9.23 5.24 -4.54
CA CYS A 378 8.17 4.96 -3.55
C CYS A 378 7.71 6.20 -2.76
N GLY A 379 8.64 7.12 -2.46
CA GLY A 379 8.41 8.28 -1.59
C GLY A 379 7.61 9.39 -2.26
N PHE A 380 7.62 9.50 -3.59
CA PHE A 380 6.89 10.54 -4.32
C PHE A 380 5.38 10.30 -4.38
N ARG A 381 4.92 9.07 -4.09
CA ARG A 381 3.50 8.72 -4.03
C ARG A 381 2.74 8.98 -5.33
N GLY A 382 3.36 8.74 -6.48
CA GLY A 382 2.71 8.79 -7.78
C GLY A 382 2.03 7.47 -8.14
N GLY A 383 0.85 7.54 -8.75
CA GLY A 383 0.12 6.39 -9.26
C GLY A 383 -1.08 6.83 -10.11
N TYR A 384 -1.67 5.87 -10.82
CA TYR A 384 -2.94 6.06 -11.49
C TYR A 384 -3.80 4.80 -11.40
N MET A 385 -5.09 4.96 -11.60
CA MET A 385 -6.02 3.89 -11.96
C MET A 385 -6.76 4.28 -13.25
N GLU A 386 -6.99 3.29 -14.12
CA GLU A 386 -7.89 3.38 -15.26
C GLU A 386 -9.15 2.56 -14.96
N VAL A 387 -10.33 3.14 -15.15
CA VAL A 387 -11.62 2.47 -14.96
C VAL A 387 -12.28 2.21 -16.31
N ILE A 388 -12.72 0.97 -16.53
CA ILE A 388 -13.32 0.50 -17.79
C ILE A 388 -14.74 0.02 -17.50
N ASN A 389 -15.68 0.38 -18.37
CA ASN A 389 -17.10 0.01 -18.30
C ASN A 389 -17.80 0.35 -16.97
N MET A 390 -17.26 1.32 -16.22
CA MET A 390 -17.92 1.78 -15.00
C MET A 390 -19.20 2.54 -15.34
N ASP A 391 -20.27 2.26 -14.62
CA ASP A 391 -21.52 3.02 -14.71
C ASP A 391 -21.27 4.53 -14.51
N GLY A 392 -21.93 5.39 -15.32
CA GLY A 392 -21.72 6.82 -15.33
C GLY A 392 -22.06 7.48 -13.99
N GLU A 393 -23.16 7.07 -13.35
CA GLU A 393 -23.54 7.62 -12.03
C GLU A 393 -22.57 7.17 -10.93
N VAL A 394 -22.02 5.95 -11.02
CA VAL A 394 -20.96 5.47 -10.13
C VAL A 394 -19.67 6.24 -10.35
N LYS A 395 -19.32 6.58 -11.61
CA LYS A 395 -18.15 7.40 -11.95
C LYS A 395 -18.26 8.82 -11.37
N ASP A 396 -19.46 9.38 -11.33
CA ASP A 396 -19.74 10.65 -10.64
C ASP A 396 -19.50 10.55 -9.13
N GLN A 397 -19.93 9.44 -8.50
CA GLN A 397 -19.64 9.20 -7.08
C GLN A 397 -18.15 8.95 -6.82
N LEU A 398 -17.43 8.27 -7.73
CA LEU A 398 -15.98 8.14 -7.66
C LEU A 398 -15.30 9.51 -7.68
N SER A 399 -15.69 10.38 -8.61
CA SER A 399 -15.16 11.74 -8.74
C SER A 399 -15.42 12.58 -7.48
N LYS A 400 -16.61 12.45 -6.90
CA LYS A 400 -16.97 13.06 -5.62
C LYS A 400 -16.12 12.51 -4.46
N LEU A 401 -15.92 11.18 -4.39
CA LEU A 401 -15.13 10.53 -3.35
C LEU A 401 -13.66 11.00 -3.36
N VAL A 402 -13.04 11.09 -4.55
CA VAL A 402 -11.65 11.57 -4.65
C VAL A 402 -11.53 13.06 -4.33
N SER A 403 -12.58 13.86 -4.61
CA SER A 403 -12.58 15.31 -4.32
C SER A 403 -12.49 15.63 -2.82
N VAL A 404 -12.97 14.75 -1.94
CA VAL A 404 -12.86 14.90 -0.48
C VAL A 404 -11.40 14.99 -0.02
N ARG A 405 -10.47 14.37 -0.76
CA ARG A 405 -9.02 14.39 -0.48
C ARG A 405 -8.27 15.49 -1.22
N LEU A 406 -8.97 16.41 -1.87
CA LEU A 406 -8.48 17.51 -2.68
C LEU A 406 -7.81 17.02 -3.96
N CYS A 407 -6.55 16.64 -3.93
CA CYS A 407 -5.82 16.06 -5.07
C CYS A 407 -4.69 15.13 -4.61
N PRO A 408 -4.19 14.25 -5.48
CA PRO A 408 -2.96 13.52 -5.23
C PRO A 408 -1.75 14.48 -5.13
N PRO A 409 -0.63 14.08 -4.50
CA PRO A 409 0.58 14.88 -4.44
C PRO A 409 1.05 15.32 -5.83
N VAL A 410 1.10 16.63 -6.09
CA VAL A 410 1.46 17.19 -7.41
C VAL A 410 2.88 16.75 -7.85
N PRO A 411 3.90 16.67 -6.98
CA PRO A 411 5.18 16.08 -7.37
C PRO A 411 5.09 14.60 -7.81
N GLY A 412 4.20 13.82 -7.19
CA GLY A 412 3.93 12.44 -7.60
C GLY A 412 3.25 12.34 -8.96
N GLN A 413 2.34 13.27 -9.26
CA GLN A 413 1.70 13.38 -10.58
C GLN A 413 2.73 13.79 -11.65
N ALA A 414 3.60 14.77 -11.35
CA ALA A 414 4.69 15.16 -12.25
C ALA A 414 5.63 13.98 -12.54
N LEU A 415 5.98 13.20 -11.53
CA LEU A 415 6.80 12.01 -11.74
C LEU A 415 6.08 10.95 -12.58
N MET A 416 4.77 10.76 -12.40
CA MET A 416 4.00 9.84 -13.25
C MET A 416 4.00 10.28 -14.71
N ASP A 417 3.88 11.59 -14.97
CA ASP A 417 4.05 12.15 -16.33
C ASP A 417 5.37 11.73 -16.96
N LEU A 418 6.48 11.83 -16.23
CA LEU A 418 7.80 11.48 -16.72
C LEU A 418 7.98 9.97 -16.99
N VAL A 419 7.28 9.12 -16.26
CA VAL A 419 7.27 7.67 -16.51
C VAL A 419 6.57 7.35 -17.81
N VAL A 420 5.38 7.92 -18.03
CA VAL A 420 4.55 7.63 -19.21
C VAL A 420 4.98 8.42 -20.46
N ASN A 421 5.66 9.56 -20.28
CA ASN A 421 6.19 10.43 -21.31
C ASN A 421 7.73 10.53 -21.18
N SER A 422 8.38 9.38 -21.12
CA SER A 422 9.84 9.25 -21.03
C SER A 422 10.56 9.78 -22.27
N PRO A 423 11.89 10.07 -22.20
CA PRO A 423 12.67 10.58 -23.33
C PRO A 423 12.52 9.70 -24.58
N GLN A 424 12.25 10.34 -25.72
CA GLN A 424 12.04 9.69 -27.00
C GLN A 424 13.33 9.64 -27.83
N PRO A 425 13.45 8.72 -28.82
CA PRO A 425 14.59 8.68 -29.73
C PRO A 425 14.85 10.04 -30.37
N GLY A 426 16.10 10.52 -30.31
CA GLY A 426 16.53 11.83 -30.80
C GLY A 426 16.52 12.94 -29.74
N GLU A 427 15.92 12.74 -28.58
CA GLU A 427 16.01 13.67 -27.47
C GLU A 427 17.36 13.54 -26.72
N PRO A 428 17.92 14.64 -26.17
CA PRO A 428 19.21 14.65 -25.49
C PRO A 428 19.35 13.61 -24.37
N SER A 429 18.29 13.38 -23.58
CA SER A 429 18.31 12.47 -22.44
C SER A 429 18.04 11.00 -22.80
N HIS A 430 17.62 10.71 -24.04
CA HIS A 430 17.14 9.36 -24.42
C HIS A 430 18.17 8.26 -24.14
N ASN A 431 19.40 8.43 -24.63
CA ASN A 431 20.43 7.38 -24.52
C ASN A 431 20.80 7.09 -23.06
N SER A 432 20.93 8.12 -22.22
CA SER A 432 21.22 7.95 -20.80
C SER A 432 20.04 7.30 -20.07
N PHE A 433 18.82 7.70 -20.36
CA PHE A 433 17.59 7.12 -19.81
C PHE A 433 17.47 5.62 -20.13
N ILE A 434 17.63 5.24 -21.40
CA ILE A 434 17.58 3.82 -21.82
C ILE A 434 18.68 3.02 -21.15
N LYS A 435 19.91 3.55 -21.06
CA LYS A 435 21.01 2.89 -20.37
C LYS A 435 20.70 2.63 -18.89
N GLU A 436 20.21 3.61 -18.15
CA GLU A 436 19.86 3.50 -16.74
C GLU A 436 18.71 2.51 -16.54
N ARG A 437 17.64 2.61 -17.33
CA ARG A 437 16.49 1.70 -17.32
C ARG A 437 16.91 0.25 -17.57
N THR A 438 17.66 0.01 -18.66
CA THR A 438 18.11 -1.34 -19.05
C THR A 438 19.04 -1.93 -18.01
N ALA A 439 19.96 -1.13 -17.46
CA ALA A 439 20.87 -1.58 -16.40
C ALA A 439 20.09 -2.02 -15.14
N THR A 440 19.08 -1.24 -14.73
CA THR A 440 18.25 -1.56 -13.56
C THR A 440 17.46 -2.85 -13.78
N LEU A 441 16.76 -2.98 -14.92
CA LEU A 441 15.97 -4.18 -15.22
C LEU A 441 16.86 -5.41 -15.40
N GLY A 442 18.01 -5.28 -16.08
CA GLY A 442 18.99 -6.37 -16.26
C GLY A 442 19.57 -6.85 -14.92
N ALA A 443 19.90 -5.94 -14.02
CA ALA A 443 20.36 -6.29 -12.67
C ALA A 443 19.27 -7.01 -11.85
N LEU A 444 18.00 -6.63 -11.97
CA LEU A 444 16.90 -7.33 -11.33
C LEU A 444 16.70 -8.74 -11.90
N ALA A 445 16.78 -8.90 -13.22
CA ALA A 445 16.70 -10.21 -13.88
C ALA A 445 17.83 -11.16 -13.42
N GLU A 446 19.08 -10.65 -13.33
CA GLU A 446 20.21 -11.43 -12.80
C GLU A 446 19.96 -11.86 -11.34
N LYS A 447 19.49 -10.95 -10.50
CA LYS A 447 19.21 -11.21 -9.09
C LYS A 447 18.06 -12.20 -8.89
N ALA A 448 17.03 -12.14 -9.73
CA ALA A 448 15.94 -13.13 -9.75
C ALA A 448 16.46 -14.54 -9.99
N ARG A 449 17.24 -14.73 -11.07
CA ARG A 449 17.87 -16.01 -11.41
C ARG A 449 18.84 -16.50 -10.34
N LEU A 450 19.68 -15.62 -9.81
CA LEU A 450 20.63 -15.96 -8.74
C LEU A 450 19.91 -16.45 -7.47
N THR A 451 18.80 -15.81 -7.11
CA THR A 451 18.00 -16.18 -5.94
C THR A 451 17.44 -17.60 -6.09
N GLU A 452 16.81 -17.90 -7.21
CA GLU A 452 16.30 -19.23 -7.53
C GLU A 452 17.40 -20.29 -7.51
N GLN A 453 18.50 -20.03 -8.21
CA GLN A 453 19.62 -20.97 -8.32
C GLN A 453 20.21 -21.33 -6.96
N ILE A 454 20.51 -20.35 -6.12
CA ILE A 454 21.13 -20.61 -4.81
C ILE A 454 20.14 -21.29 -3.85
N LEU A 455 18.91 -20.80 -3.72
CA LEU A 455 17.94 -21.36 -2.78
C LEU A 455 17.61 -22.81 -3.09
N ASN A 456 17.51 -23.20 -4.37
CA ASN A 456 17.24 -24.59 -4.76
C ASN A 456 18.45 -25.56 -4.55
N THR A 457 19.62 -25.05 -4.16
CA THR A 457 20.73 -25.91 -3.70
C THR A 457 20.61 -26.30 -2.23
N VAL A 458 19.67 -25.70 -1.49
CA VAL A 458 19.55 -25.89 -0.03
C VAL A 458 18.52 -26.99 0.25
N PRO A 459 18.93 -28.14 0.83
CA PRO A 459 17.96 -29.17 1.23
C PRO A 459 16.90 -28.60 2.17
N GLY A 460 15.64 -28.83 1.87
CA GLY A 460 14.52 -28.31 2.65
C GLY A 460 14.04 -26.90 2.25
N ILE A 461 14.65 -26.27 1.26
CA ILE A 461 14.14 -25.04 0.62
C ILE A 461 13.81 -25.34 -0.84
N SER A 462 12.65 -24.90 -1.30
CA SER A 462 12.29 -24.89 -2.72
C SER A 462 11.78 -23.50 -3.13
N CYS A 463 12.29 -22.99 -4.23
CA CYS A 463 11.94 -21.68 -4.77
C CYS A 463 11.48 -21.84 -6.20
N ASN A 464 10.21 -21.51 -6.47
CA ASN A 464 9.72 -21.38 -7.83
C ASN A 464 10.46 -20.27 -8.58
N PRO A 465 10.53 -20.34 -9.92
CA PRO A 465 11.13 -19.28 -10.72
C PRO A 465 10.56 -17.91 -10.38
N VAL A 466 11.44 -16.94 -10.16
CA VAL A 466 11.06 -15.54 -10.01
C VAL A 466 10.82 -14.98 -11.40
N GLN A 467 9.62 -15.18 -11.93
CA GLN A 467 9.26 -14.77 -13.29
C GLN A 467 9.18 -13.26 -13.44
N GLY A 468 8.82 -12.56 -12.37
CA GLY A 468 8.66 -11.11 -12.35
C GLY A 468 8.63 -10.51 -10.95
N ALA A 469 8.18 -9.26 -10.85
CA ALA A 469 8.12 -8.44 -9.64
C ALA A 469 9.49 -8.22 -8.97
N MET A 470 9.54 -8.16 -7.64
CA MET A 470 10.75 -7.82 -6.86
C MET A 470 11.00 -8.79 -5.70
N TYR A 471 10.31 -9.92 -5.67
CA TYR A 471 10.30 -10.82 -4.53
C TYR A 471 10.45 -12.27 -4.96
N SER A 472 10.99 -13.08 -4.03
CA SER A 472 10.85 -14.53 -4.03
C SER A 472 10.03 -14.98 -2.83
N PHE A 473 9.34 -16.11 -2.99
CA PHE A 473 8.48 -16.69 -1.97
C PHE A 473 8.78 -18.19 -1.82
N PRO A 474 10.00 -18.53 -1.34
CA PRO A 474 10.42 -19.91 -1.21
C PRO A 474 9.67 -20.62 -0.08
N ARG A 475 9.38 -21.91 -0.33
CA ARG A 475 8.86 -22.85 0.64
C ARG A 475 10.01 -23.40 1.47
N ILE A 476 9.76 -23.58 2.78
CA ILE A 476 10.71 -24.18 3.72
C ILE A 476 10.09 -25.42 4.39
N THR A 477 10.87 -26.46 4.50
CA THR A 477 10.53 -27.64 5.30
C THR A 477 11.07 -27.44 6.70
N LEU A 478 10.17 -27.39 7.69
CA LEU A 478 10.54 -27.21 9.09
C LEU A 478 10.50 -28.56 9.82
N PRO A 479 11.48 -28.86 10.68
CA PRO A 479 11.44 -30.03 11.54
C PRO A 479 10.25 -29.99 12.52
N ASP A 480 9.64 -31.13 12.82
CA ASP A 480 8.48 -31.26 13.73
C ASP A 480 8.74 -30.66 15.11
N ARG A 481 9.98 -30.76 15.60
CA ARG A 481 10.34 -30.19 16.89
C ARG A 481 10.29 -28.66 16.86
N ALA A 482 10.73 -28.04 15.78
CA ALA A 482 10.64 -26.57 15.61
C ALA A 482 9.17 -26.11 15.50
N ILE A 483 8.34 -26.88 14.80
CA ILE A 483 6.90 -26.62 14.68
C ILE A 483 6.23 -26.66 16.06
N ARG A 484 6.50 -27.69 16.85
CA ARG A 484 5.96 -27.81 18.22
C ARG A 484 6.41 -26.69 19.13
N GLU A 485 7.72 -26.36 19.15
CA GLU A 485 8.24 -25.25 19.96
C GLU A 485 7.59 -23.90 19.59
N ALA A 486 7.42 -23.61 18.30
CA ALA A 486 6.71 -22.43 17.85
C ALA A 486 5.25 -22.39 18.35
N GLN A 487 4.53 -23.52 18.26
CA GLN A 487 3.15 -23.64 18.74
C GLN A 487 3.03 -23.47 20.26
N GLU A 488 3.95 -24.02 21.03
CA GLU A 488 4.03 -23.84 22.49
C GLU A 488 4.26 -22.37 22.86
N MET A 489 5.00 -21.62 22.03
CA MET A 489 5.20 -20.18 22.18
C MET A 489 4.03 -19.33 21.64
N GLY A 490 2.99 -19.95 21.08
CA GLY A 490 1.86 -19.26 20.45
C GLY A 490 2.24 -18.50 19.18
N GLN A 491 3.27 -18.95 18.46
CA GLN A 491 3.77 -18.36 17.22
C GLN A 491 3.50 -19.26 16.01
N ALA A 492 3.32 -18.66 14.84
CA ALA A 492 3.35 -19.40 13.59
C ALA A 492 4.77 -19.96 13.35
N PRO A 493 4.93 -21.21 12.86
CA PRO A 493 6.24 -21.83 12.69
C PRO A 493 7.20 -21.07 11.76
N ASP A 494 6.69 -20.46 10.71
CA ASP A 494 7.47 -19.60 9.80
C ASP A 494 7.86 -18.25 10.44
N MET A 495 7.02 -17.70 11.33
CA MET A 495 7.39 -16.54 12.13
C MET A 495 8.51 -16.88 13.11
N PHE A 496 8.44 -18.01 13.76
CA PHE A 496 9.50 -18.51 14.64
C PHE A 496 10.83 -18.67 13.89
N TYR A 497 10.80 -19.31 12.71
CA TYR A 497 11.96 -19.44 11.84
C TYR A 497 12.57 -18.10 11.44
N CYS A 498 11.74 -17.17 10.95
CA CYS A 498 12.20 -15.85 10.53
C CYS A 498 12.75 -15.02 11.70
N MET A 499 12.16 -15.14 12.89
CA MET A 499 12.64 -14.44 14.09
C MET A 499 13.99 -14.96 14.54
N LYS A 500 14.20 -16.29 14.54
CA LYS A 500 15.50 -16.91 14.81
C LYS A 500 16.56 -16.46 13.80
N MET A 501 16.23 -16.46 12.52
CA MET A 501 17.12 -15.96 11.47
C MET A 501 17.53 -14.50 11.71
N LEU A 502 16.59 -13.65 12.10
CA LEU A 502 16.89 -12.24 12.40
C LEU A 502 17.85 -12.09 13.60
N GLU A 503 17.60 -12.83 14.70
CA GLU A 503 18.43 -12.75 15.91
C GLU A 503 19.84 -13.31 15.71
N GLU A 504 20.01 -14.33 14.87
CA GLU A 504 21.28 -15.04 14.70
C GLU A 504 22.12 -14.48 13.53
N THR A 505 21.48 -13.94 12.49
CA THR A 505 22.19 -13.52 11.26
C THR A 505 22.02 -12.05 10.90
N GLY A 506 21.07 -11.37 11.52
CA GLY A 506 20.69 -9.98 11.16
C GLY A 506 19.81 -9.89 9.91
N ILE A 507 19.35 -11.00 9.32
CA ILE A 507 18.52 -10.99 8.12
C ILE A 507 17.04 -10.84 8.50
N CYS A 508 16.41 -9.76 8.06
CA CYS A 508 14.99 -9.51 8.24
C CYS A 508 14.20 -9.95 7.01
N LEU A 509 13.44 -11.04 7.14
CA LEU A 509 12.51 -11.57 6.14
C LEU A 509 11.06 -11.30 6.58
N VAL A 510 10.08 -11.57 5.71
CA VAL A 510 8.67 -11.56 6.11
C VAL A 510 8.15 -12.99 6.08
N PRO A 511 7.61 -13.51 7.20
CA PRO A 511 7.06 -14.89 7.25
C PRO A 511 5.87 -15.04 6.30
N GLY A 512 5.72 -16.20 5.69
CA GLY A 512 4.68 -16.53 4.72
C GLY A 512 3.27 -16.40 5.28
N SER A 513 3.09 -16.74 6.57
CA SER A 513 1.82 -16.57 7.29
C SER A 513 1.25 -15.16 7.21
N GLY A 514 2.12 -14.14 7.07
CA GLY A 514 1.70 -12.75 6.88
C GLY A 514 1.09 -12.43 5.50
N PHE A 515 1.24 -13.32 4.52
CA PHE A 515 0.64 -13.23 3.19
C PHE A 515 -0.53 -14.21 3.01
N GLY A 516 -0.78 -15.05 4.02
CA GLY A 516 -1.57 -16.26 3.89
C GLY A 516 -0.79 -17.36 3.15
N GLN A 517 -1.07 -18.59 3.51
CA GLN A 517 -0.47 -19.78 2.88
C GLN A 517 -1.38 -20.98 3.11
N LYS A 518 -1.20 -22.03 2.30
CA LYS A 518 -1.95 -23.26 2.47
C LYS A 518 -1.56 -23.91 3.80
N GLU A 519 -2.54 -24.47 4.51
CA GLU A 519 -2.30 -25.15 5.79
C GLU A 519 -1.25 -26.24 5.65
N GLY A 520 -0.32 -26.32 6.62
CA GLY A 520 0.79 -27.25 6.60
C GLY A 520 1.95 -26.89 5.68
N THR A 521 1.91 -25.73 5.02
CA THR A 521 3.04 -25.19 4.25
C THR A 521 3.65 -23.98 4.94
N TYR A 522 4.96 -23.80 4.81
CA TYR A 522 5.69 -22.70 5.43
C TYR A 522 6.56 -22.00 4.40
N HIS A 523 6.53 -20.67 4.43
CA HIS A 523 7.25 -19.84 3.47
C HIS A 523 7.88 -18.62 4.15
N PHE A 524 8.75 -17.96 3.43
CA PHE A 524 9.10 -16.56 3.71
C PHE A 524 9.12 -15.75 2.43
N ARG A 525 8.85 -14.44 2.52
CA ARG A 525 9.10 -13.52 1.41
C ARG A 525 10.43 -12.81 1.60
N MET A 526 11.21 -12.78 0.54
CA MET A 526 12.46 -12.04 0.44
C MET A 526 12.44 -11.11 -0.77
N THR A 527 12.91 -9.87 -0.60
CA THR A 527 13.16 -8.99 -1.75
C THR A 527 14.48 -9.33 -2.46
N ILE A 528 14.49 -9.20 -3.79
CA ILE A 528 15.71 -9.33 -4.61
C ILE A 528 16.43 -7.98 -4.83
N LEU A 529 16.01 -6.92 -4.13
CA LEU A 529 16.50 -5.55 -4.34
C LEU A 529 17.93 -5.27 -3.89
N PRO A 530 18.55 -5.89 -2.87
CA PRO A 530 19.93 -5.64 -2.48
C PRO A 530 20.88 -5.71 -3.69
N SER A 531 22.04 -5.03 -3.63
CA SER A 531 23.05 -5.17 -4.67
C SER A 531 23.44 -6.64 -4.88
N THR A 532 23.88 -7.03 -6.08
CA THR A 532 24.20 -8.44 -6.41
C THR A 532 25.15 -9.07 -5.39
N ASP A 533 26.17 -8.33 -4.94
CA ASP A 533 27.14 -8.83 -3.94
C ASP A 533 26.49 -9.02 -2.56
N LYS A 534 25.68 -8.05 -2.10
CA LYS A 534 24.94 -8.17 -0.84
C LYS A 534 23.92 -9.30 -0.89
N LEU A 535 23.28 -9.49 -2.05
CA LEU A 535 22.31 -10.57 -2.24
C LEU A 535 22.99 -11.95 -2.18
N LYS A 536 24.15 -12.13 -2.79
CA LYS A 536 24.94 -13.37 -2.67
C LYS A 536 25.28 -13.69 -1.21
N ILE A 537 25.79 -12.69 -0.48
CA ILE A 537 26.11 -12.85 0.95
C ILE A 537 24.84 -13.22 1.74
N LEU A 538 23.73 -12.57 1.46
CA LEU A 538 22.45 -12.86 2.12
C LEU A 538 22.01 -14.30 1.86
N LEU A 539 22.04 -14.75 0.61
CA LEU A 539 21.60 -16.08 0.20
C LEU A 539 22.49 -17.19 0.82
N GLU A 540 23.81 -17.01 0.88
CA GLU A 540 24.70 -17.94 1.58
C GLU A 540 24.40 -18.00 3.09
N LYS A 541 24.17 -16.85 3.73
CA LYS A 541 23.77 -16.85 5.15
C LYS A 541 22.42 -17.53 5.38
N VAL A 542 21.45 -17.36 4.49
CA VAL A 542 20.17 -18.08 4.56
C VAL A 542 20.40 -19.60 4.48
N LYS A 543 21.26 -20.04 3.58
CA LYS A 543 21.66 -21.45 3.43
C LYS A 543 22.31 -22.00 4.69
N GLU A 544 23.33 -21.31 5.21
CA GLU A 544 24.03 -21.72 6.44
C GLU A 544 23.08 -21.79 7.63
N PHE A 545 22.25 -20.75 7.81
CA PHE A 545 21.27 -20.72 8.89
C PHE A 545 20.26 -21.88 8.77
N HIS A 546 19.71 -22.11 7.58
CA HIS A 546 18.72 -23.19 7.39
C HIS A 546 19.30 -24.56 7.72
N GLN A 547 20.53 -24.85 7.34
CA GLN A 547 21.23 -26.09 7.66
C GLN A 547 21.43 -26.24 9.17
N GLN A 548 21.91 -25.20 9.86
CA GLN A 548 22.10 -25.18 11.31
C GLN A 548 20.76 -25.33 12.05
N PHE A 549 19.75 -24.59 11.63
CA PHE A 549 18.40 -24.65 12.20
C PHE A 549 17.82 -26.08 12.07
N THR A 550 17.90 -26.67 10.89
CA THR A 550 17.42 -28.04 10.65
C THR A 550 18.15 -29.05 11.54
N GLN A 551 19.48 -28.95 11.65
CA GLN A 551 20.27 -29.82 12.52
C GLN A 551 19.92 -29.64 13.99
N GLN A 552 19.68 -28.43 14.46
CA GLN A 552 19.32 -28.12 15.85
C GLN A 552 17.97 -28.71 16.24
N TYR A 553 17.03 -28.73 15.30
CA TYR A 553 15.63 -29.15 15.54
C TYR A 553 15.29 -30.56 15.01
N SER A 554 16.27 -31.28 14.43
CA SER A 554 16.11 -32.68 14.00
C SER A 554 15.93 -33.67 15.15
#